data_32df6307609ef9ec9cf9f8ff9a49195c
#
_entry.id   32df6307609ef9ec9cf9f8ff9a49195c
#
_cell.length_a   1.000
_cell.length_b   1.000
_cell.length_c   1.000
_cell.angle_alpha   90.00
_cell.angle_beta   90.00
_cell.angle_gamma   90.00
#
_symmetry.space_group_name_H-M   'P 1'
#
loop_
_entity.id
_entity.type
_entity.pdbx_description
1 polymer ?
#
loop_
_entity_poly.entity_id
_entity_poly.type
_entity_poly.pdbx_seq_one_letter_code
_entity_poly.pdbx_strand_id
1 'polypeptide(L)'
;MKSMLEENGRLIPRGRVLWEIEARCRRLGLSEVANNMHRDLIRRGLPMLKKCEDWRQRIHNTDELREYQKYVRETFINAIGGLPSFDTPLNPQVRRVQEIDGFILENVIFESRPHTYVTCNLYRPLQQDGPVPGVMIPLGHTDEGKAFDEYQRVAQMLVKAGFIVLTMDPVGEGERFEHFEPEIDFEPIQGCSGEHDLLDWKCKLMGESLARYFVHDGMRAIEYLASRPEVDAARVAVTGHSGGGTQTSMLMCAAADRIAAAAPCSYTTDLEAMIDDGKDPDNEMM
;
A
#
# COMPACT_ATOMS: atom_id res chain seq x y z
N MET A 1 12.24 -20.95 7.41
CA MET A 1 12.55 -22.05 8.37
C MET A 1 11.53 -23.16 8.18
N LYS A 2 11.90 -24.38 7.78
CA LYS A 2 10.94 -25.49 7.64
C LYS A 2 10.40 -25.83 9.04
N SER A 3 9.11 -25.56 9.29
CA SER A 3 8.49 -25.94 10.55
C SER A 3 8.43 -27.48 10.64
N MET A 4 9.05 -28.02 11.65
CA MET A 4 9.05 -29.46 11.95
C MET A 4 8.26 -29.67 13.26
N LEU A 5 7.49 -30.75 13.31
CA LEU A 5 6.83 -31.21 14.53
C LEU A 5 7.64 -32.37 15.11
N GLU A 6 7.67 -32.48 16.41
CA GLU A 6 8.38 -33.58 17.11
C GLU A 6 7.38 -34.65 17.51
N GLU A 7 7.59 -35.87 17.03
CA GLU A 7 6.84 -37.06 17.44
C GLU A 7 7.80 -38.19 17.81
N ASN A 8 7.70 -38.65 19.03
CA ASN A 8 8.56 -39.71 19.58
C ASN A 8 10.07 -39.44 19.44
N GLY A 9 10.49 -38.16 19.60
CA GLY A 9 11.89 -37.75 19.46
C GLY A 9 12.38 -37.64 18.03
N ARG A 10 11.49 -37.68 17.04
CA ARG A 10 11.80 -37.45 15.61
C ARG A 10 11.09 -36.23 15.07
N LEU A 11 11.84 -35.40 14.37
CA LEU A 11 11.31 -34.26 13.66
C LEU A 11 10.58 -34.71 12.40
N ILE A 12 9.26 -34.41 12.31
CA ILE A 12 8.43 -34.77 11.16
C ILE A 12 8.16 -33.51 10.32
N PRO A 13 8.32 -33.56 9.00
CA PRO A 13 7.89 -32.48 8.13
C PRO A 13 6.38 -32.23 8.28
N ARG A 14 5.98 -30.96 8.46
CA ARG A 14 4.57 -30.56 8.66
C ARG A 14 3.64 -31.11 7.58
N GLY A 15 4.11 -31.17 6.33
CA GLY A 15 3.37 -31.72 5.20
C GLY A 15 2.99 -33.20 5.35
N ARG A 16 3.80 -34.00 6.07
CA ARG A 16 3.48 -35.41 6.32
C ARG A 16 2.30 -35.59 7.27
N VAL A 17 2.22 -34.75 8.31
CA VAL A 17 1.11 -34.78 9.27
C VAL A 17 -0.20 -34.41 8.60
N LEU A 18 -0.20 -33.39 7.74
CA LEU A 18 -1.36 -32.98 6.96
C LEU A 18 -1.83 -34.09 6.00
N TRP A 19 -0.89 -34.77 5.33
CA TRP A 19 -1.21 -35.89 4.46
C TRP A 19 -1.82 -37.07 5.22
N GLU A 20 -1.31 -37.40 6.42
CA GLU A 20 -1.85 -38.48 7.26
C GLU A 20 -3.27 -38.15 7.76
N ILE A 21 -3.54 -36.89 8.14
CA ILE A 21 -4.88 -36.42 8.53
C ILE A 21 -5.83 -36.55 7.34
N GLU A 22 -5.46 -36.11 6.17
CA GLU A 22 -6.27 -36.20 4.95
C GLU A 22 -6.59 -37.68 4.61
N ALA A 23 -5.57 -38.54 4.61
CA ALA A 23 -5.73 -39.97 4.36
C ALA A 23 -6.63 -40.63 5.40
N ARG A 24 -6.63 -40.17 6.65
CA ARG A 24 -7.50 -40.65 7.71
C ARG A 24 -8.94 -40.19 7.53
N CYS A 25 -9.15 -38.92 7.15
CA CYS A 25 -10.46 -38.37 6.84
C CYS A 25 -11.10 -39.10 5.66
N ARG A 26 -10.36 -39.38 4.60
CA ARG A 26 -10.86 -40.19 3.45
C ARG A 26 -11.27 -41.60 3.88
N ARG A 27 -10.48 -42.28 4.72
CA ARG A 27 -10.80 -43.63 5.24
C ARG A 27 -12.05 -43.65 6.11
N LEU A 28 -12.36 -42.55 6.80
CA LEU A 28 -13.56 -42.40 7.62
C LEU A 28 -14.79 -41.94 6.84
N GLY A 29 -14.70 -41.82 5.51
CA GLY A 29 -15.79 -41.31 4.67
C GLY A 29 -16.06 -39.81 4.89
N LEU A 30 -15.17 -39.12 5.54
CA LEU A 30 -15.22 -37.65 5.68
C LEU A 30 -14.64 -37.07 4.40
N SER A 31 -15.50 -36.70 3.46
CA SER A 31 -15.07 -36.02 2.25
C SER A 31 -14.46 -34.67 2.59
N GLU A 32 -13.20 -34.49 2.22
CA GLU A 32 -12.50 -33.21 2.11
C GLU A 32 -12.84 -32.15 3.19
N VAL A 33 -12.55 -32.46 4.46
CA VAL A 33 -12.73 -31.50 5.55
C VAL A 33 -11.68 -30.38 5.44
N ALA A 34 -10.49 -30.69 4.88
CA ALA A 34 -9.46 -29.72 4.60
C ALA A 34 -9.94 -28.75 3.49
N ASN A 35 -9.68 -27.47 3.68
CA ASN A 35 -9.99 -26.38 2.72
C ASN A 35 -11.50 -26.13 2.47
N ASN A 36 -12.43 -26.70 3.24
CA ASN A 36 -13.84 -26.48 3.03
C ASN A 36 -14.25 -25.02 3.13
N MET A 37 -13.74 -24.30 4.13
CA MET A 37 -14.03 -22.87 4.30
C MET A 37 -13.44 -22.05 3.15
N HIS A 38 -12.19 -22.33 2.78
CA HIS A 38 -11.52 -21.68 1.64
C HIS A 38 -12.34 -21.83 0.35
N ARG A 39 -12.78 -23.05 0.02
CA ARG A 39 -13.63 -23.31 -1.15
C ARG A 39 -14.98 -22.61 -1.07
N ASP A 40 -15.59 -22.52 0.12
CA ASP A 40 -16.88 -21.80 0.27
C ASP A 40 -16.68 -20.30 0.02
N LEU A 41 -15.60 -19.71 0.53
CA LEU A 41 -15.28 -18.32 0.29
C LEU A 41 -15.02 -18.02 -1.19
N ILE A 42 -14.24 -18.87 -1.88
CA ILE A 42 -14.02 -18.76 -3.33
C ILE A 42 -15.36 -18.84 -4.08
N ARG A 43 -16.16 -19.88 -3.82
CA ARG A 43 -17.44 -20.09 -4.48
C ARG A 43 -18.38 -18.89 -4.33
N ARG A 44 -18.31 -18.17 -3.21
CA ARG A 44 -19.12 -16.98 -2.94
C ARG A 44 -18.50 -15.70 -3.54
N GLY A 45 -17.17 -15.60 -3.58
CA GLY A 45 -16.44 -14.45 -4.08
C GLY A 45 -16.42 -14.33 -5.60
N LEU A 46 -16.13 -15.42 -6.32
CA LEU A 46 -16.05 -15.42 -7.78
C LEU A 46 -17.28 -14.80 -8.49
N PRO A 47 -18.54 -15.08 -8.11
CA PRO A 47 -19.68 -14.43 -8.73
C PRO A 47 -19.73 -12.91 -8.52
N MET A 48 -19.11 -12.40 -7.45
CA MET A 48 -19.02 -10.95 -7.21
C MET A 48 -18.02 -10.29 -8.15
N LEU A 49 -16.85 -10.91 -8.36
CA LEU A 49 -15.88 -10.45 -9.34
C LEU A 49 -16.48 -10.40 -10.74
N LYS A 50 -17.22 -11.45 -11.11
CA LYS A 50 -17.89 -11.51 -12.41
C LYS A 50 -18.91 -10.39 -12.61
N LYS A 51 -19.64 -9.98 -11.59
CA LYS A 51 -20.57 -8.84 -11.68
C LYS A 51 -19.84 -7.53 -12.03
N CYS A 52 -18.67 -7.30 -11.45
CA CYS A 52 -17.86 -6.14 -11.76
C CYS A 52 -17.33 -6.19 -13.21
N GLU A 53 -16.91 -7.37 -13.66
CA GLU A 53 -16.52 -7.62 -15.05
C GLU A 53 -17.65 -7.33 -16.03
N ASP A 54 -18.82 -7.93 -15.80
CA ASP A 54 -20.03 -7.75 -16.62
C ASP A 54 -20.48 -6.28 -16.66
N TRP A 55 -20.25 -5.51 -15.58
CA TRP A 55 -20.52 -4.08 -15.58
C TRP A 55 -19.53 -3.33 -16.45
N ARG A 56 -18.23 -3.58 -16.31
CA ARG A 56 -17.19 -2.95 -17.15
C ARG A 56 -17.43 -3.18 -18.64
N GLN A 57 -17.85 -4.37 -19.02
CA GLN A 57 -18.16 -4.70 -20.43
C GLN A 57 -19.37 -3.91 -21.00
N ARG A 58 -20.24 -3.37 -20.15
CA ARG A 58 -21.40 -2.57 -20.55
C ARG A 58 -21.14 -1.07 -20.63
N ILE A 59 -19.90 -0.63 -20.33
CA ILE A 59 -19.54 0.77 -20.41
C ILE A 59 -19.25 1.12 -21.88
N HIS A 60 -20.07 2.00 -22.46
CA HIS A 60 -19.96 2.42 -23.86
C HIS A 60 -19.78 3.92 -24.03
N ASN A 61 -19.92 4.71 -22.97
CA ASN A 61 -19.76 6.15 -23.00
C ASN A 61 -19.18 6.71 -21.70
N THR A 62 -18.83 8.00 -21.72
CA THR A 62 -18.18 8.68 -20.60
C THR A 62 -19.06 8.78 -19.36
N ASP A 63 -20.37 8.90 -19.51
CA ASP A 63 -21.27 9.03 -18.35
C ASP A 63 -21.41 7.70 -17.61
N GLU A 64 -21.55 6.60 -18.33
CA GLU A 64 -21.51 5.25 -17.75
C GLU A 64 -20.16 4.94 -17.07
N LEU A 65 -19.04 5.40 -17.67
CA LEU A 65 -17.73 5.28 -17.05
C LEU A 65 -17.66 6.05 -15.73
N ARG A 66 -18.16 7.29 -15.69
CA ARG A 66 -18.19 8.12 -14.47
C ARG A 66 -19.05 7.49 -13.38
N GLU A 67 -20.19 6.93 -13.75
CA GLU A 67 -21.05 6.20 -12.81
C GLU A 67 -20.32 4.99 -12.19
N TYR A 68 -19.65 4.20 -13.02
CA TYR A 68 -18.85 3.06 -12.57
C TYR A 68 -17.69 3.51 -11.67
N GLN A 69 -16.94 4.55 -12.05
CA GLN A 69 -15.84 5.09 -11.24
C GLN A 69 -16.34 5.59 -9.88
N LYS A 70 -17.49 6.27 -9.86
CA LYS A 70 -18.12 6.72 -8.60
C LYS A 70 -18.48 5.52 -7.71
N TYR A 71 -19.13 4.52 -8.27
CA TYR A 71 -19.47 3.29 -7.53
C TYR A 71 -18.23 2.61 -6.94
N VAL A 72 -17.18 2.42 -7.73
CA VAL A 72 -15.93 1.79 -7.27
C VAL A 72 -15.32 2.61 -6.13
N ARG A 73 -15.22 3.94 -6.28
CA ARG A 73 -14.69 4.83 -5.25
C ARG A 73 -15.49 4.75 -3.96
N GLU A 74 -16.81 4.88 -4.02
CA GLU A 74 -17.68 4.84 -2.85
C GLU A 74 -17.60 3.47 -2.14
N THR A 75 -17.59 2.39 -2.91
CA THR A 75 -17.46 1.03 -2.39
C THR A 75 -16.13 0.84 -1.68
N PHE A 76 -15.03 1.27 -2.31
CA PHE A 76 -13.68 1.17 -1.74
C PHE A 76 -13.57 1.99 -0.45
N ILE A 77 -13.96 3.27 -0.46
CA ILE A 77 -13.90 4.14 0.71
C ILE A 77 -14.73 3.57 1.87
N ASN A 78 -15.91 3.03 1.60
CA ASN A 78 -16.73 2.39 2.61
C ASN A 78 -16.10 1.11 3.15
N ALA A 79 -15.47 0.31 2.30
CA ALA A 79 -14.83 -0.95 2.69
C ALA A 79 -13.65 -0.75 3.64
N ILE A 80 -12.88 0.33 3.48
CA ILE A 80 -11.76 0.68 4.37
C ILE A 80 -12.20 1.43 5.65
N GLY A 81 -13.50 1.65 5.87
CA GLY A 81 -14.04 2.36 7.04
C GLY A 81 -14.10 3.88 6.89
N GLY A 82 -14.13 4.40 5.65
CA GLY A 82 -14.11 5.82 5.35
C GLY A 82 -12.70 6.43 5.38
N LEU A 83 -12.59 7.74 5.23
CA LEU A 83 -11.31 8.47 5.35
C LEU A 83 -11.34 9.37 6.59
N PRO A 84 -10.20 9.59 7.26
CA PRO A 84 -10.07 10.63 8.29
C PRO A 84 -10.38 12.03 7.72
N SER A 85 -10.65 13.00 8.61
CA SER A 85 -10.84 14.40 8.22
C SER A 85 -9.57 15.00 7.60
N PHE A 86 -9.75 15.91 6.64
CA PHE A 86 -8.70 16.72 6.02
C PHE A 86 -8.64 18.15 6.57
N ASP A 87 -9.41 18.48 7.62
CA ASP A 87 -9.55 19.84 8.13
C ASP A 87 -8.35 20.32 9.00
N THR A 88 -7.31 19.52 9.10
CA THR A 88 -6.11 19.84 9.88
C THR A 88 -4.99 20.35 9.00
N PRO A 89 -4.20 21.34 9.44
CA PRO A 89 -3.06 21.84 8.68
C PRO A 89 -1.97 20.77 8.58
N LEU A 90 -1.23 20.78 7.46
CA LEU A 90 -0.09 19.86 7.26
C LEU A 90 1.13 20.17 8.14
N ASN A 91 1.27 21.41 8.61
CA ASN A 91 2.42 21.87 9.42
C ASN A 91 3.78 21.34 8.90
N PRO A 92 4.13 21.53 7.61
CA PRO A 92 5.31 20.92 7.04
C PRO A 92 6.59 21.53 7.63
N GLN A 93 7.56 20.68 7.91
CA GLN A 93 8.88 21.07 8.41
C GLN A 93 9.96 20.48 7.52
N VAL A 94 10.78 21.35 6.91
CA VAL A 94 12.00 20.92 6.24
C VAL A 94 13.11 20.81 7.30
N ARG A 95 13.55 19.59 7.56
CA ARG A 95 14.54 19.28 8.60
C ARG A 95 15.98 19.41 8.13
N ARG A 96 16.20 19.09 6.87
CA ARG A 96 17.52 19.14 6.23
C ARG A 96 17.38 19.44 4.75
N VAL A 97 18.33 20.19 4.21
CA VAL A 97 18.47 20.46 2.77
C VAL A 97 19.89 20.14 2.35
N GLN A 98 20.05 19.40 1.27
CA GLN A 98 21.35 19.00 0.74
C GLN A 98 21.34 19.11 -0.78
N GLU A 99 22.44 19.60 -1.33
CA GLU A 99 22.73 19.48 -2.75
C GLU A 99 23.52 18.18 -2.99
N ILE A 100 23.00 17.31 -3.83
CA ILE A 100 23.56 15.98 -4.08
C ILE A 100 23.48 15.71 -5.59
N ASP A 101 24.63 15.47 -6.23
CA ASP A 101 24.71 14.95 -7.61
C ASP A 101 23.78 15.67 -8.62
N GLY A 102 23.70 17.00 -8.51
CA GLY A 102 22.96 17.86 -9.45
C GLY A 102 21.47 18.05 -9.15
N PHE A 103 21.00 17.67 -7.97
CA PHE A 103 19.65 17.96 -7.47
C PHE A 103 19.70 18.39 -5.99
N ILE A 104 18.58 18.89 -5.49
CA ILE A 104 18.40 19.20 -4.06
C ILE A 104 17.53 18.13 -3.43
N LEU A 105 17.99 17.60 -2.30
CA LEU A 105 17.25 16.71 -1.43
C LEU A 105 16.81 17.45 -0.16
N GLU A 106 15.51 17.46 0.11
CA GLU A 106 14.92 18.00 1.33
C GLU A 106 14.33 16.85 2.16
N ASN A 107 14.76 16.69 3.42
CA ASN A 107 14.06 15.80 4.35
C ASN A 107 12.91 16.58 4.97
N VAL A 108 11.68 16.07 4.79
CA VAL A 108 10.45 16.75 5.17
C VAL A 108 9.64 15.88 6.12
N ILE A 109 9.01 16.53 7.10
CA ILE A 109 8.02 15.92 7.97
C ILE A 109 6.75 16.78 7.88
N PHE A 110 5.58 16.17 7.76
CA PHE A 110 4.32 16.89 7.89
C PHE A 110 3.32 16.09 8.74
N GLU A 111 2.30 16.76 9.24
CA GLU A 111 1.19 16.12 9.96
C GLU A 111 0.08 15.71 8.98
N SER A 112 -0.17 14.41 8.88
CA SER A 112 -1.32 13.90 8.13
C SER A 112 -2.62 14.03 8.94
N ARG A 113 -2.52 13.85 10.22
CA ARG A 113 -3.56 14.05 11.27
C ARG A 113 -2.89 14.68 12.49
N PRO A 114 -3.65 15.23 13.46
CA PRO A 114 -3.06 15.78 14.68
C PRO A 114 -2.13 14.78 15.36
N HIS A 115 -0.87 15.19 15.54
CA HIS A 115 0.19 14.41 16.17
C HIS A 115 0.56 13.10 15.43
N THR A 116 0.15 12.96 14.16
CA THR A 116 0.54 11.83 13.31
C THR A 116 1.41 12.34 12.17
N TYR A 117 2.66 11.96 12.19
CA TYR A 117 3.68 12.50 11.31
C TYR A 117 3.99 11.56 10.14
N VAL A 118 4.24 12.15 8.98
CA VAL A 118 4.70 11.47 7.78
C VAL A 118 6.07 12.00 7.41
N THR A 119 7.03 11.11 7.29
CA THR A 119 8.41 11.40 6.92
C THR A 119 8.63 11.20 5.44
N CYS A 120 9.27 12.18 4.79
CA CYS A 120 9.41 12.23 3.34
C CYS A 120 10.80 12.70 2.92
N ASN A 121 11.19 12.31 1.70
CA ASN A 121 12.25 12.93 0.95
C ASN A 121 11.67 13.65 -0.27
N LEU A 122 11.92 14.94 -0.39
CA LEU A 122 11.61 15.73 -1.57
C LEU A 122 12.88 15.94 -2.40
N TYR A 123 12.83 15.51 -3.65
CA TYR A 123 13.88 15.70 -4.64
C TYR A 123 13.44 16.78 -5.63
N ARG A 124 14.24 17.81 -5.82
CA ARG A 124 13.95 18.85 -6.82
C ARG A 124 15.17 19.23 -7.64
N PRO A 125 15.01 19.64 -8.91
CA PRO A 125 16.11 20.12 -9.73
C PRO A 125 16.82 21.31 -9.08
N LEU A 126 18.12 21.49 -9.37
CA LEU A 126 18.87 22.70 -8.93
C LEU A 126 18.28 23.98 -9.54
N GLN A 127 17.84 23.90 -10.77
CA GLN A 127 17.24 25.01 -11.52
C GLN A 127 16.02 24.55 -12.28
N GLN A 128 15.03 25.40 -12.38
CA GLN A 128 13.82 25.15 -13.16
C GLN A 128 13.23 26.48 -13.65
N ASP A 129 12.68 26.47 -14.84
CA ASP A 129 12.01 27.62 -15.45
C ASP A 129 10.51 27.56 -15.18
N GLY A 130 10.09 27.94 -13.97
CA GLY A 130 8.70 27.89 -13.51
C GLY A 130 8.29 26.54 -12.90
N PRO A 131 6.99 26.37 -12.57
CA PRO A 131 6.47 25.15 -11.96
C PRO A 131 6.57 23.95 -12.90
N VAL A 132 7.05 22.80 -12.39
CA VAL A 132 7.20 21.54 -13.14
C VAL A 132 6.29 20.46 -12.57
N PRO A 133 6.03 19.35 -13.30
CA PRO A 133 5.22 18.26 -12.78
C PRO A 133 5.81 17.65 -11.49
N GLY A 134 4.92 17.28 -10.58
CA GLY A 134 5.26 16.54 -9.36
C GLY A 134 5.00 15.04 -9.48
N VAL A 135 5.82 14.21 -8.85
CA VAL A 135 5.59 12.77 -8.74
C VAL A 135 5.66 12.35 -7.28
N MET A 136 4.59 11.79 -6.75
CA MET A 136 4.59 11.15 -5.43
C MET A 136 4.85 9.66 -5.60
N ILE A 137 5.76 9.11 -4.80
CA ILE A 137 6.11 7.69 -4.79
C ILE A 137 5.78 7.13 -3.41
N PRO A 138 4.62 6.47 -3.24
CA PRO A 138 4.41 5.59 -2.11
C PRO A 138 5.34 4.39 -2.25
N LEU A 139 5.92 3.97 -1.13
CA LEU A 139 6.95 2.93 -1.13
C LEU A 139 6.30 1.54 -0.97
N GLY A 140 6.97 0.51 -1.46
CA GLY A 140 6.63 -0.87 -1.19
C GLY A 140 7.43 -1.38 0.02
N HIS A 141 7.07 -2.58 0.48
CA HIS A 141 7.57 -3.16 1.70
C HIS A 141 9.10 -3.19 1.78
N THR A 142 9.64 -2.37 2.68
CA THR A 142 11.05 -2.37 3.05
C THR A 142 11.24 -1.71 4.41
N ASP A 143 12.06 -2.30 5.26
CA ASP A 143 12.35 -1.76 6.58
C ASP A 143 13.10 -0.42 6.51
N GLU A 144 13.86 -0.18 5.42
CA GLU A 144 14.59 1.06 5.18
C GLU A 144 13.71 2.23 4.70
N GLY A 145 12.47 1.96 4.28
CA GLY A 145 11.55 2.97 3.75
C GLY A 145 12.17 3.80 2.63
N LYS A 146 12.08 5.14 2.72
CA LYS A 146 12.64 6.07 1.72
C LYS A 146 14.18 6.06 1.60
N ALA A 147 14.87 5.35 2.51
CA ALA A 147 16.31 5.16 2.45
C ALA A 147 16.71 3.95 1.59
N PHE A 148 15.76 3.10 1.17
CA PHE A 148 16.03 1.96 0.32
C PHE A 148 16.60 2.37 -1.05
N ASP A 149 17.68 1.73 -1.46
CA ASP A 149 18.47 2.10 -2.63
C ASP A 149 17.68 2.19 -3.92
N GLU A 150 16.79 1.23 -4.19
CA GLU A 150 16.01 1.18 -5.42
C GLU A 150 15.04 2.38 -5.51
N TYR A 151 14.39 2.75 -4.43
CA TYR A 151 13.49 3.90 -4.41
C TYR A 151 14.24 5.22 -4.57
N GLN A 152 15.40 5.34 -3.94
CA GLN A 152 16.27 6.50 -4.15
C GLN A 152 16.72 6.61 -5.62
N ARG A 153 17.08 5.50 -6.28
CA ARG A 153 17.46 5.50 -7.70
C ARG A 153 16.31 5.97 -8.59
N VAL A 154 15.10 5.47 -8.37
CA VAL A 154 13.91 5.89 -9.12
C VAL A 154 13.65 7.38 -8.93
N ALA A 155 13.69 7.88 -7.68
CA ALA A 155 13.52 9.29 -7.39
C ALA A 155 14.59 10.17 -8.06
N GLN A 156 15.86 9.73 -8.03
CA GLN A 156 16.97 10.42 -8.70
C GLN A 156 16.83 10.42 -10.23
N MET A 157 16.36 9.34 -10.83
CA MET A 157 16.09 9.30 -12.28
C MET A 157 15.00 10.32 -12.66
N LEU A 158 13.93 10.37 -11.90
CA LEU A 158 12.82 11.28 -12.17
C LEU A 158 13.19 12.75 -11.96
N VAL A 159 13.94 13.09 -10.88
CA VAL A 159 14.36 14.47 -10.66
C VAL A 159 15.36 14.93 -11.74
N LYS A 160 16.26 14.06 -12.19
CA LYS A 160 17.17 14.34 -13.32
C LYS A 160 16.41 14.46 -14.67
N ALA A 161 15.23 13.89 -14.77
CA ALA A 161 14.32 14.11 -15.91
C ALA A 161 13.46 15.39 -15.79
N GLY A 162 13.63 16.18 -14.72
CA GLY A 162 12.96 17.47 -14.53
C GLY A 162 11.69 17.45 -13.70
N PHE A 163 11.39 16.34 -13.02
CA PHE A 163 10.26 16.28 -12.09
C PHE A 163 10.66 16.71 -10.67
N ILE A 164 9.69 17.19 -9.89
CA ILE A 164 9.82 17.23 -8.44
C ILE A 164 9.26 15.94 -7.88
N VAL A 165 10.02 15.24 -7.05
CA VAL A 165 9.66 13.89 -6.58
C VAL A 165 9.54 13.90 -5.07
N LEU A 166 8.44 13.34 -4.55
CA LEU A 166 8.22 13.13 -3.13
C LEU A 166 8.12 11.63 -2.85
N THR A 167 9.07 11.07 -2.11
CA THR A 167 8.96 9.73 -1.53
C THR A 167 8.49 9.86 -0.08
N MET A 168 7.61 8.96 0.36
CA MET A 168 7.15 8.96 1.76
C MET A 168 7.28 7.58 2.38
N ASP A 169 7.65 7.53 3.65
CA ASP A 169 7.58 6.29 4.43
C ASP A 169 6.11 5.95 4.71
N PRO A 170 5.64 4.78 4.34
CA PRO A 170 4.37 4.26 4.83
C PRO A 170 4.42 4.07 6.36
N VAL A 171 3.28 3.99 7.01
CA VAL A 171 3.22 3.58 8.42
C VAL A 171 3.81 2.17 8.56
N GLY A 172 4.65 1.95 9.56
CA GLY A 172 5.34 0.67 9.79
C GLY A 172 6.62 0.48 8.99
N GLU A 173 7.12 1.53 8.30
CA GLU A 173 8.35 1.47 7.50
C GLU A 173 9.24 2.69 7.74
N GLY A 174 10.54 2.53 7.54
CA GLY A 174 11.53 3.60 7.61
C GLY A 174 11.56 4.27 8.99
N GLU A 175 11.27 5.58 9.03
CA GLU A 175 11.19 6.34 10.30
C GLU A 175 9.80 6.25 10.97
N ARG A 176 8.92 5.36 10.52
CA ARG A 176 7.52 5.25 10.99
C ARG A 176 7.18 3.88 11.57
N PHE A 177 8.15 3.18 12.15
CA PHE A 177 7.90 2.00 12.97
C PHE A 177 7.06 2.36 14.20
N GLU A 178 5.99 1.61 14.45
CA GLU A 178 5.01 1.88 15.51
C GLU A 178 5.29 1.09 16.81
N HIS A 179 6.09 0.03 16.73
CA HIS A 179 6.44 -0.84 17.85
C HIS A 179 7.95 -0.84 18.14
N PHE A 180 8.62 0.27 17.82
CA PHE A 180 10.03 0.45 18.10
C PHE A 180 10.26 0.96 19.53
N GLU A 181 11.17 0.32 20.27
CA GLU A 181 11.58 0.70 21.62
C GLU A 181 12.97 1.37 21.58
N PRO A 182 13.05 2.70 21.40
CA PRO A 182 14.31 3.39 21.12
C PRO A 182 15.30 3.33 22.27
N GLU A 183 14.84 3.12 23.53
CA GLU A 183 15.69 3.06 24.72
C GLU A 183 16.53 1.76 24.77
N ILE A 184 16.07 0.69 24.16
CA ILE A 184 16.72 -0.61 24.12
C ILE A 184 17.11 -1.07 22.72
N ASP A 185 16.88 -0.21 21.72
CA ASP A 185 17.11 -0.52 20.30
C ASP A 185 16.48 -1.88 19.93
N PHE A 186 15.22 -2.07 20.33
CA PHE A 186 14.50 -3.33 20.17
C PHE A 186 13.24 -3.12 19.36
N GLU A 187 13.07 -3.93 18.33
CA GLU A 187 11.88 -4.05 17.51
C GLU A 187 11.17 -5.37 17.88
N PRO A 188 10.04 -5.31 18.62
CA PRO A 188 9.34 -6.51 19.07
C PRO A 188 8.63 -7.25 17.92
N ILE A 189 8.42 -6.57 16.80
CA ILE A 189 7.75 -7.11 15.62
C ILE A 189 8.74 -7.10 14.48
N GLN A 190 8.96 -8.25 13.87
CA GLN A 190 9.98 -8.39 12.86
C GLN A 190 9.48 -7.93 11.50
N GLY A 191 10.02 -6.81 11.01
CA GLY A 191 9.84 -6.26 9.66
C GLY A 191 8.50 -5.53 9.45
N CYS A 192 8.45 -4.73 8.42
CA CYS A 192 7.32 -3.87 8.08
C CYS A 192 6.00 -4.66 7.90
N SER A 193 6.02 -5.83 7.28
CA SER A 193 4.81 -6.66 7.12
C SER A 193 4.22 -7.11 8.46
N GLY A 194 5.06 -7.41 9.46
CA GLY A 194 4.60 -7.73 10.82
C GLY A 194 3.95 -6.53 11.50
N GLU A 195 4.52 -5.33 11.29
CA GLU A 195 3.91 -4.05 11.73
C GLU A 195 2.53 -3.85 11.10
N HIS A 196 2.40 -4.04 9.79
CA HIS A 196 1.15 -3.88 9.07
C HIS A 196 0.08 -4.86 9.55
N ASP A 197 0.42 -6.13 9.70
CA ASP A 197 -0.51 -7.15 10.20
C ASP A 197 -1.07 -6.79 11.57
N LEU A 198 -0.21 -6.36 12.50
CA LEU A 198 -0.64 -6.00 13.85
C LEU A 198 -1.46 -4.71 13.88
N LEU A 199 -1.09 -3.71 13.09
CA LEU A 199 -1.83 -2.45 12.99
C LEU A 199 -3.19 -2.67 12.33
N ASP A 200 -3.26 -3.44 11.26
CA ASP A 200 -4.53 -3.73 10.58
C ASP A 200 -5.47 -4.53 11.49
N TRP A 201 -4.93 -5.47 12.27
CA TRP A 201 -5.75 -6.16 13.27
C TRP A 201 -6.37 -5.19 14.29
N LYS A 202 -5.61 -4.17 14.76
CA LYS A 202 -6.13 -3.13 15.64
C LYS A 202 -7.19 -2.27 14.94
N CYS A 203 -6.98 -1.92 13.66
CA CYS A 203 -7.96 -1.17 12.85
C CYS A 203 -9.27 -1.97 12.70
N LYS A 204 -9.19 -3.26 12.41
CA LYS A 204 -10.36 -4.14 12.27
C LYS A 204 -11.22 -4.23 13.53
N LEU A 205 -10.62 -4.13 14.72
CA LEU A 205 -11.38 -4.04 15.99
C LEU A 205 -12.24 -2.76 16.06
N MET A 206 -11.88 -1.71 15.32
CA MET A 206 -12.61 -0.44 15.25
C MET A 206 -13.55 -0.37 14.03
N GLY A 207 -13.62 -1.42 13.21
CA GLY A 207 -14.39 -1.44 11.96
C GLY A 207 -13.71 -0.69 10.82
N GLU A 208 -12.39 -0.57 10.86
CA GLU A 208 -11.54 0.11 9.89
C GLU A 208 -10.53 -0.86 9.27
N SER A 209 -9.81 -0.42 8.25
CA SER A 209 -8.65 -1.11 7.69
C SER A 209 -7.42 -0.21 7.74
N LEU A 210 -6.23 -0.79 7.81
CA LEU A 210 -4.98 -0.05 7.73
C LEU A 210 -4.86 0.71 6.39
N ALA A 211 -5.44 0.18 5.32
CA ALA A 211 -5.53 0.85 4.01
C ALA A 211 -6.14 2.26 4.09
N ARG A 212 -7.06 2.51 5.03
CA ARG A 212 -7.61 3.84 5.32
C ARG A 212 -6.51 4.87 5.59
N TYR A 213 -5.50 4.47 6.35
CA TYR A 213 -4.42 5.34 6.78
C TYR A 213 -3.35 5.50 5.70
N PHE A 214 -3.03 4.45 4.96
CA PHE A 214 -2.17 4.55 3.77
C PHE A 214 -2.76 5.51 2.73
N VAL A 215 -4.04 5.38 2.43
CA VAL A 215 -4.73 6.26 1.47
C VAL A 215 -4.76 7.69 1.97
N HIS A 216 -5.11 7.90 3.25
CA HIS A 216 -5.16 9.24 3.83
C HIS A 216 -3.78 9.91 3.81
N ASP A 217 -2.74 9.23 4.29
CA ASP A 217 -1.37 9.77 4.30
C ASP A 217 -0.87 10.07 2.88
N GLY A 218 -1.16 9.19 1.91
CA GLY A 218 -0.86 9.42 0.50
C GLY A 218 -1.58 10.63 -0.10
N MET A 219 -2.87 10.83 0.24
CA MET A 219 -3.62 12.02 -0.19
C MET A 219 -3.06 13.31 0.43
N ARG A 220 -2.61 13.27 1.69
CA ARG A 220 -1.94 14.38 2.37
C ARG A 220 -0.56 14.67 1.76
N ALA A 221 0.17 13.62 1.35
CA ALA A 221 1.44 13.78 0.63
C ALA A 221 1.25 14.44 -0.74
N ILE A 222 0.20 14.05 -1.49
CA ILE A 222 -0.19 14.70 -2.75
C ILE A 222 -0.54 16.18 -2.51
N GLU A 223 -1.29 16.49 -1.46
CA GLU A 223 -1.63 17.87 -1.06
C GLU A 223 -0.38 18.67 -0.73
N TYR A 224 0.55 18.12 0.06
CA TYR A 224 1.84 18.77 0.33
C TYR A 224 2.62 19.04 -0.95
N LEU A 225 2.77 18.03 -1.82
CA LEU A 225 3.49 18.18 -3.08
C LEU A 225 2.86 19.25 -3.96
N ALA A 226 1.54 19.25 -4.10
CA ALA A 226 0.80 20.23 -4.91
C ALA A 226 0.83 21.67 -4.30
N SER A 227 1.06 21.79 -3.00
CA SER A 227 1.18 23.10 -2.32
C SER A 227 2.53 23.80 -2.54
N ARG A 228 3.51 23.08 -3.06
CA ARG A 228 4.84 23.63 -3.32
C ARG A 228 4.82 24.60 -4.50
N PRO A 229 5.35 25.81 -4.37
CA PRO A 229 5.32 26.79 -5.45
C PRO A 229 6.11 26.36 -6.71
N GLU A 230 7.04 25.44 -6.53
CA GLU A 230 7.84 24.87 -7.63
C GLU A 230 7.09 23.79 -8.42
N VAL A 231 5.96 23.28 -7.91
CA VAL A 231 5.17 22.20 -8.51
C VAL A 231 3.97 22.75 -9.26
N ASP A 232 3.75 22.27 -10.49
CA ASP A 232 2.49 22.46 -11.17
C ASP A 232 1.43 21.52 -10.57
N ALA A 233 0.56 22.09 -9.75
CA ALA A 233 -0.49 21.35 -9.03
C ALA A 233 -1.47 20.61 -9.96
N ALA A 234 -1.60 21.01 -11.22
CA ALA A 234 -2.43 20.33 -12.20
C ALA A 234 -1.73 19.12 -12.83
N ARG A 235 -0.43 18.93 -12.59
CA ARG A 235 0.39 17.86 -13.16
C ARG A 235 1.07 17.04 -12.07
N VAL A 236 0.32 16.58 -11.08
CA VAL A 236 0.81 15.65 -10.06
C VAL A 236 0.51 14.23 -10.48
N ALA A 237 1.53 13.38 -10.46
CA ALA A 237 1.43 11.95 -10.76
C ALA A 237 1.77 11.10 -9.54
N VAL A 238 1.34 9.83 -9.55
CA VAL A 238 1.65 8.85 -8.51
C VAL A 238 2.18 7.57 -9.16
N THR A 239 3.27 7.02 -8.63
CA THR A 239 3.82 5.73 -9.06
C THR A 239 4.49 5.03 -7.89
N GLY A 240 4.39 3.71 -7.83
CA GLY A 240 5.03 2.90 -6.79
C GLY A 240 5.12 1.45 -7.21
N HIS A 241 6.02 0.71 -6.58
CA HIS A 241 6.31 -0.69 -6.87
C HIS A 241 5.82 -1.59 -5.73
N SER A 242 5.31 -2.80 -6.03
CA SER A 242 4.84 -3.79 -5.05
C SER A 242 3.77 -3.18 -4.12
N GLY A 243 3.96 -3.15 -2.80
CA GLY A 243 3.09 -2.44 -1.85
C GLY A 243 2.86 -0.97 -2.22
N GLY A 244 3.87 -0.28 -2.77
CA GLY A 244 3.72 1.07 -3.34
C GLY A 244 2.83 1.08 -4.59
N GLY A 245 2.82 0.01 -5.37
CA GLY A 245 1.89 -0.19 -6.49
C GLY A 245 0.45 -0.35 -6.00
N THR A 246 0.24 -1.08 -4.89
CA THR A 246 -1.04 -1.19 -4.20
C THR A 246 -1.54 0.17 -3.75
N GLN A 247 -0.71 0.93 -3.03
CA GLN A 247 -1.04 2.28 -2.58
C GLN A 247 -1.35 3.21 -3.75
N THR A 248 -0.57 3.10 -4.86
CA THR A 248 -0.84 3.85 -6.10
C THR A 248 -2.23 3.53 -6.66
N SER A 249 -2.62 2.26 -6.71
CA SER A 249 -3.95 1.83 -7.18
C SER A 249 -5.07 2.33 -6.28
N MET A 250 -4.88 2.29 -4.96
CA MET A 250 -5.81 2.85 -3.98
C MET A 250 -5.96 4.36 -4.14
N LEU A 251 -4.86 5.09 -4.35
CA LEU A 251 -4.87 6.53 -4.58
C LEU A 251 -5.51 6.90 -5.92
N MET A 252 -5.33 6.11 -6.98
CA MET A 252 -6.07 6.28 -8.24
C MET A 252 -7.58 6.22 -8.02
N CYS A 253 -8.04 5.35 -7.10
CA CYS A 253 -9.45 5.24 -6.76
C CYS A 253 -9.91 6.40 -5.86
N ALA A 254 -9.20 6.69 -4.79
CA ALA A 254 -9.62 7.64 -3.75
C ALA A 254 -9.41 9.11 -4.13
N ALA A 255 -8.35 9.42 -4.89
CA ALA A 255 -7.88 10.78 -5.18
C ALA A 255 -7.80 11.09 -6.68
N ALA A 256 -8.64 10.44 -7.51
CA ALA A 256 -8.64 10.60 -8.96
C ALA A 256 -8.75 12.05 -9.45
N ASP A 257 -9.40 12.91 -8.68
CA ASP A 257 -9.57 14.33 -8.93
C ASP A 257 -8.31 15.19 -8.65
N ARG A 258 -7.30 14.61 -7.98
CA ARG A 258 -6.04 15.27 -7.60
C ARG A 258 -4.83 14.73 -8.35
N ILE A 259 -5.01 13.69 -9.15
CA ILE A 259 -3.94 12.96 -9.85
C ILE A 259 -4.10 13.11 -11.35
N ALA A 260 -3.07 13.64 -12.04
CA ALA A 260 -3.06 13.77 -13.50
C ALA A 260 -2.67 12.45 -14.19
N ALA A 261 -1.82 11.64 -13.57
CA ALA A 261 -1.37 10.34 -14.07
C ALA A 261 -1.00 9.40 -12.94
N ALA A 262 -1.15 8.11 -13.17
CA ALA A 262 -0.73 7.09 -12.22
C ALA A 262 -0.15 5.88 -12.94
N ALA A 263 0.88 5.25 -12.32
CA ALA A 263 1.55 4.07 -12.83
C ALA A 263 1.82 3.09 -11.68
N PRO A 264 0.85 2.24 -11.30
CA PRO A 264 1.08 1.17 -10.34
C PRO A 264 1.98 0.10 -10.97
N CYS A 265 3.07 -0.26 -10.28
CA CYS A 265 4.05 -1.23 -10.78
C CYS A 265 4.05 -2.50 -9.93
N SER A 266 4.05 -3.66 -10.60
CA SER A 266 4.18 -5.00 -9.99
C SER A 266 3.15 -5.30 -8.89
N TYR A 267 1.95 -4.77 -9.02
CA TYR A 267 0.83 -5.03 -8.10
C TYR A 267 -0.38 -5.60 -8.82
N THR A 268 -0.74 -5.02 -9.96
CA THR A 268 -1.98 -5.36 -10.64
C THR A 268 -1.97 -6.80 -11.11
N THR A 269 -2.84 -7.61 -10.55
CA THR A 269 -3.05 -9.01 -10.93
C THR A 269 -4.53 -9.28 -11.10
N ASP A 270 -4.83 -10.41 -11.74
CA ASP A 270 -6.19 -10.91 -11.82
C ASP A 270 -6.59 -11.52 -10.47
N LEU A 271 -7.55 -10.89 -9.78
CA LEU A 271 -8.05 -11.39 -8.49
C LEU A 271 -8.67 -12.80 -8.59
N GLU A 272 -9.26 -13.16 -9.74
CA GLU A 272 -9.77 -14.52 -9.97
C GLU A 272 -8.62 -15.52 -9.95
N ALA A 273 -7.51 -15.23 -10.64
CA ALA A 273 -6.31 -16.05 -10.62
C ALA A 273 -5.67 -16.16 -9.23
N MET A 274 -5.63 -15.06 -8.46
CA MET A 274 -5.12 -15.07 -7.08
C MET A 274 -5.96 -15.96 -6.16
N ILE A 275 -7.27 -15.86 -6.25
CA ILE A 275 -8.20 -16.64 -5.43
C ILE A 275 -8.08 -18.13 -5.78
N ASP A 276 -7.97 -18.49 -7.06
CA ASP A 276 -7.89 -19.88 -7.53
C ASP A 276 -6.54 -20.54 -7.20
N ASP A 277 -5.43 -19.80 -7.25
CA ASP A 277 -4.08 -20.28 -6.94
C ASP A 277 -3.83 -20.52 -5.44
N GLY A 278 -4.75 -20.13 -4.56
CA GLY A 278 -4.62 -20.25 -3.10
C GLY A 278 -3.48 -19.42 -2.51
N LYS A 279 -3.06 -18.39 -3.22
CA LYS A 279 -2.14 -17.38 -2.70
C LYS A 279 -2.95 -16.30 -1.99
N ASP A 280 -2.60 -16.05 -0.74
CA ASP A 280 -3.20 -14.95 -0.01
C ASP A 280 -2.71 -13.62 -0.60
N PRO A 281 -3.62 -12.71 -0.94
CA PRO A 281 -3.24 -11.32 -1.13
C PRO A 281 -2.70 -10.76 0.20
N ASP A 282 -1.83 -9.75 0.11
CA ASP A 282 -1.30 -9.08 1.30
C ASP A 282 -2.44 -8.58 2.18
N ASN A 283 -2.60 -9.21 3.36
CA ASN A 283 -3.74 -8.96 4.24
C ASN A 283 -3.83 -7.53 4.74
N GLU A 284 -2.68 -6.88 4.93
CA GLU A 284 -2.58 -5.51 5.41
C GLU A 284 -3.11 -4.47 4.43
N MET A 285 -3.32 -4.86 3.17
CA MET A 285 -3.69 -3.93 2.10
C MET A 285 -5.14 -4.09 1.64
N MET A 286 -5.95 -4.92 2.36
CA MET A 286 -7.36 -5.17 2.00
C MET A 286 -8.33 -4.77 3.14
#